data_f86a59929afc40e850af3c98316a6e5f
#
_entry.id   f86a59929afc40e850af3c98316a6e5f
#
_cell.length_a   1.000
_cell.length_b   1.000
_cell.length_c   1.000
_cell.angle_alpha   90.00
_cell.angle_beta   90.00
_cell.angle_gamma   90.00
#
_symmetry.space_group_name_H-M   'P 1'
#
loop_
_entity.id
_entity.type
_entity.pdbx_description
1 polymer ?
#
loop_
_entity_poly.entity_id
_entity_poly.type
_entity_poly.pdbx_seq_one_letter_code
_entity_poly.pdbx_strand_id
1 'polypeptide(L)'
;LVAYGRAIQDYRRYRVDRMESLTVTDTPRDPLPEQFDLGKYVKTIFDMYNGRTETVQLRFDRALINVVMDRFGADAHIRPDGDRIAVTAPVEVGPTFYGWLFQFGGQAELLAPDHVRRDFTEHCRQALDRYRGDDAPNS
;
A
#
# COMPACT_ATOMS: atom_id res chain seq x y z
N LEU A 1 -4.78 8.18 15.61
CA LEU A 1 -5.75 7.88 16.66
C LEU A 1 -7.04 7.35 16.06
N VAL A 2 -7.58 6.26 16.63
CA VAL A 2 -8.93 5.78 16.34
C VAL A 2 -9.78 6.04 17.57
N ALA A 3 -10.92 6.67 17.39
CA ALA A 3 -11.85 6.96 18.48
C ALA A 3 -13.31 6.79 18.06
N TYR A 4 -14.14 6.38 19.00
CA TYR A 4 -15.59 6.26 18.79
C TYR A 4 -16.26 7.63 18.88
N GLY A 5 -16.94 8.03 17.81
CA GLY A 5 -17.72 9.26 17.76
C GLY A 5 -19.15 9.05 18.24
N ARG A 6 -19.48 9.47 19.47
CA ARG A 6 -20.84 9.29 20.05
C ARG A 6 -21.93 9.92 19.20
N ALA A 7 -21.66 11.08 18.59
CA ALA A 7 -22.63 11.79 17.74
C ALA A 7 -22.95 11.06 16.43
N ILE A 8 -22.02 10.27 15.93
CA ILE A 8 -22.15 9.54 14.66
C ILE A 8 -22.33 8.03 14.89
N GLN A 9 -22.20 7.58 16.14
CA GLN A 9 -22.26 6.17 16.55
C GLN A 9 -21.33 5.25 15.75
N ASP A 10 -20.12 5.74 15.41
CA ASP A 10 -19.15 5.00 14.61
C ASP A 10 -17.71 5.37 15.00
N TYR A 11 -16.74 4.50 14.59
CA TYR A 11 -15.33 4.75 14.79
C TYR A 11 -14.79 5.70 13.72
N ARG A 12 -14.03 6.71 14.17
CA ARG A 12 -13.33 7.65 13.30
C ARG A 12 -11.83 7.65 13.54
N ARG A 13 -11.11 7.97 12.50
CA ARG A 13 -9.67 8.21 12.54
C ARG A 13 -9.39 9.69 12.64
N TYR A 14 -8.46 10.03 13.52
CA TYR A 14 -7.97 11.38 13.69
C TYR A 14 -6.47 11.43 13.46
N ARG A 15 -6.03 12.42 12.72
CA ARG A 15 -4.61 12.69 12.54
C ARG A 15 -4.08 13.39 13.78
N VAL A 16 -3.09 12.78 14.44
CA VAL A 16 -2.51 13.29 15.67
C VAL A 16 -1.76 14.60 15.42
N ASP A 17 -1.13 14.72 14.25
CA ASP A 17 -0.41 15.92 13.81
C ASP A 17 -1.30 17.14 13.50
N ARG A 18 -2.63 16.96 13.48
CA ARG A 18 -3.62 18.03 13.26
C ARG A 18 -4.41 18.39 14.49
N MET A 19 -4.05 17.85 15.66
CA MET A 19 -4.69 18.20 16.92
C MET A 19 -4.15 19.52 17.43
N GLU A 20 -5.01 20.52 17.55
CA GLU A 20 -4.62 21.86 18.02
C GLU A 20 -4.62 21.97 19.53
N SER A 21 -5.47 21.20 20.23
CA SER A 21 -5.48 21.15 21.69
C SER A 21 -5.83 19.76 22.19
N LEU A 22 -5.09 19.28 23.18
CA LEU A 22 -5.31 18.00 23.82
C LEU A 22 -5.42 18.21 25.33
N THR A 23 -6.53 17.80 25.90
CA THR A 23 -6.75 17.82 27.33
C THR A 23 -7.02 16.41 27.83
N VAL A 24 -6.21 15.94 28.75
CA VAL A 24 -6.47 14.69 29.45
C VAL A 24 -7.51 14.98 30.55
N THR A 25 -8.61 14.25 30.54
CA THR A 25 -9.67 14.38 31.55
C THR A 25 -9.66 13.18 32.49
N ASP A 26 -10.19 13.36 33.70
CA ASP A 26 -10.36 12.27 34.68
C ASP A 26 -11.54 11.35 34.32
N THR A 27 -12.27 11.65 33.24
CA THR A 27 -13.39 10.82 32.80
C THR A 27 -12.84 9.52 32.18
N PRO A 28 -13.19 8.34 32.71
CA PRO A 28 -12.75 7.08 32.15
C PRO A 28 -13.31 6.93 30.73
N ARG A 29 -12.49 6.36 29.84
CA ARG A 29 -12.95 6.01 28.50
C ARG A 29 -14.01 4.90 28.57
N ASP A 30 -14.93 4.90 27.62
CA ASP A 30 -15.83 3.78 27.43
C ASP A 30 -15.02 2.49 27.12
N PRO A 31 -15.39 1.34 27.66
CA PRO A 31 -14.74 0.08 27.34
C PRO A 31 -14.91 -0.22 25.84
N LEU A 32 -13.87 -0.77 25.24
CA LEU A 32 -13.99 -1.31 23.88
C LEU A 32 -14.95 -2.50 23.89
N PRO A 33 -15.81 -2.65 22.88
CA PRO A 33 -16.61 -3.87 22.73
C PRO A 33 -15.69 -5.10 22.71
N GLU A 34 -16.10 -6.18 23.38
CA GLU A 34 -15.30 -7.43 23.46
C GLU A 34 -14.94 -7.99 22.08
N GLN A 35 -15.73 -7.67 21.07
CA GLN A 35 -15.53 -8.12 19.69
C GLN A 35 -14.73 -7.14 18.83
N PHE A 36 -14.30 -5.99 19.41
CA PHE A 36 -13.54 -4.99 18.65
C PHE A 36 -12.07 -5.40 18.51
N ASP A 37 -11.72 -5.85 17.33
CA ASP A 37 -10.34 -6.15 16.93
C ASP A 37 -9.76 -4.96 16.16
N LEU A 38 -8.86 -4.22 16.80
CA LEU A 38 -8.19 -3.06 16.19
C LEU A 38 -7.43 -3.46 14.93
N GLY A 39 -6.80 -4.63 14.92
CA GLY A 39 -6.06 -5.15 13.76
C GLY A 39 -6.98 -5.38 12.57
N LYS A 40 -8.11 -6.04 12.80
CA LYS A 40 -9.15 -6.22 11.75
C LYS A 40 -9.74 -4.89 11.30
N TYR A 41 -10.02 -3.98 12.22
CA TYR A 41 -10.55 -2.66 11.89
C TYR A 41 -9.59 -1.85 11.02
N VAL A 42 -8.30 -1.81 11.39
CA VAL A 42 -7.26 -1.12 10.61
C VAL A 42 -7.10 -1.78 9.24
N LYS A 43 -7.10 -3.11 9.18
CA LYS A 43 -7.02 -3.85 7.92
C LYS A 43 -8.20 -3.54 7.01
N THR A 44 -9.43 -3.59 7.51
CA THR A 44 -10.65 -3.26 6.74
C THR A 44 -10.60 -1.84 6.17
N ILE A 45 -10.06 -0.89 6.93
CA ILE A 45 -9.91 0.49 6.47
C ILE A 45 -8.85 0.60 5.37
N PHE A 46 -7.73 -0.11 5.50
CA PHE A 46 -6.72 -0.17 4.43
C PHE A 46 -7.29 -0.83 3.18
N ASP A 47 -8.04 -1.91 3.32
CA ASP A 47 -8.72 -2.60 2.22
C ASP A 47 -9.73 -1.69 1.49
N MET A 48 -10.42 -0.82 2.20
CA MET A 48 -11.35 0.17 1.60
C MET A 48 -10.66 1.28 0.81
N TYR A 49 -9.41 1.62 1.14
CA TYR A 49 -8.66 2.71 0.48
C TYR A 49 -7.65 2.24 -0.55
N ASN A 50 -7.18 1.00 -0.47
CA ASN A 50 -6.03 0.51 -1.23
C ASN A 50 -6.35 -0.56 -2.27
N GLY A 51 -7.59 -0.99 -2.42
CA GLY A 51 -7.95 -1.94 -3.45
C GLY A 51 -8.07 -3.39 -2.96
N ARG A 52 -8.05 -4.30 -3.93
CA ARG A 52 -8.24 -5.74 -3.73
C ARG A 52 -6.91 -6.40 -3.35
N THR A 53 -6.93 -7.25 -2.30
CA THR A 53 -5.78 -8.12 -2.00
C THR A 53 -5.67 -9.21 -3.07
N GLU A 54 -4.54 -9.27 -3.75
CA GLU A 54 -4.26 -10.29 -4.77
C GLU A 54 -2.85 -10.86 -4.58
N THR A 55 -2.69 -12.13 -4.94
CA THR A 55 -1.36 -12.73 -5.00
C THR A 55 -0.68 -12.33 -6.29
N VAL A 56 0.43 -11.61 -6.18
CA VAL A 56 1.24 -11.16 -7.31
C VAL A 56 2.52 -11.95 -7.43
N GLN A 57 3.03 -12.02 -8.65
CA GLN A 57 4.37 -12.51 -8.94
C GLN A 57 5.24 -11.36 -9.41
N LEU A 58 6.35 -11.17 -8.73
CA LEU A 58 7.29 -10.10 -8.95
C LEU A 58 8.68 -10.69 -9.24
N ARG A 59 9.50 -9.92 -9.93
CA ARG A 59 10.91 -10.23 -10.14
C ARG A 59 11.72 -9.02 -9.72
N PHE A 60 12.79 -9.22 -8.97
CA PHE A 60 13.68 -8.16 -8.53
C PHE A 60 15.14 -8.51 -8.82
N ASP A 61 15.96 -7.48 -8.97
CA ASP A 61 17.40 -7.68 -8.91
C ASP A 61 17.80 -8.22 -7.52
N ARG A 62 18.77 -9.11 -7.49
CA ARG A 62 19.20 -9.79 -6.23
C ARG A 62 19.62 -8.81 -5.14
N ALA A 63 20.16 -7.65 -5.50
CA ALA A 63 20.55 -6.61 -4.57
C ALA A 63 19.39 -6.08 -3.73
N LEU A 64 18.15 -6.25 -4.19
CA LEU A 64 16.93 -5.79 -3.48
C LEU A 64 16.37 -6.82 -2.50
N ILE A 65 17.06 -7.92 -2.21
CA ILE A 65 16.56 -8.99 -1.33
C ILE A 65 16.12 -8.46 0.04
N ASN A 66 16.89 -7.55 0.66
CA ASN A 66 16.54 -7.00 1.96
C ASN A 66 15.27 -6.14 1.89
N VAL A 67 15.10 -5.35 0.83
CA VAL A 67 13.90 -4.54 0.60
C VAL A 67 12.66 -5.42 0.45
N VAL A 68 12.80 -6.53 -0.26
CA VAL A 68 11.73 -7.53 -0.43
C VAL A 68 11.38 -8.19 0.90
N MET A 69 12.39 -8.60 1.68
CA MET A 69 12.19 -9.19 3.01
C MET A 69 11.52 -8.22 3.97
N ASP A 70 11.94 -6.96 3.99
CA ASP A 70 11.36 -5.91 4.83
C ASP A 70 9.89 -5.62 4.46
N ARG A 71 9.57 -5.69 3.17
CA ARG A 71 8.22 -5.40 2.68
C ARG A 71 7.23 -6.52 2.88
N PHE A 72 7.63 -7.75 2.56
CA PHE A 72 6.73 -8.90 2.49
C PHE A 72 6.94 -9.89 3.63
N GLY A 73 8.14 -9.95 4.22
CA GLY A 73 8.46 -10.81 5.36
C GLY A 73 8.14 -12.28 5.10
N ALA A 74 7.49 -12.90 6.10
CA ALA A 74 7.12 -14.32 6.06
C ALA A 74 5.99 -14.65 5.06
N ASP A 75 5.26 -13.65 4.60
CA ASP A 75 4.14 -13.84 3.65
C ASP A 75 4.61 -14.01 2.20
N ALA A 76 5.89 -13.76 1.94
CA ALA A 76 6.47 -13.92 0.62
C ALA A 76 7.11 -15.29 0.41
N HIS A 77 6.83 -15.87 -0.74
CA HIS A 77 7.60 -17.00 -1.26
C HIS A 77 8.68 -16.48 -2.23
N ILE A 78 9.94 -16.54 -1.79
CA ILE A 78 11.09 -16.02 -2.52
C ILE A 78 11.92 -17.19 -3.05
N ARG A 79 12.29 -17.16 -4.33
CA ARG A 79 13.13 -18.16 -4.97
C ARG A 79 14.17 -17.50 -5.89
N PRO A 80 15.33 -18.11 -6.10
CA PRO A 80 16.28 -17.69 -7.12
C PRO A 80 15.66 -17.76 -8.53
N ASP A 81 16.01 -16.78 -9.38
CA ASP A 81 15.61 -16.73 -10.79
C ASP A 81 16.79 -16.18 -11.60
N GLY A 82 17.79 -17.03 -11.86
CA GLY A 82 19.05 -16.64 -12.46
C GLY A 82 19.84 -15.67 -11.58
N ASP A 83 20.16 -14.50 -12.11
CA ASP A 83 20.80 -13.38 -11.42
C ASP A 83 19.80 -12.51 -10.62
N ARG A 84 18.52 -12.82 -10.72
CA ARG A 84 17.42 -12.14 -10.04
C ARG A 84 16.78 -13.03 -8.98
N ILE A 85 15.74 -12.52 -8.34
CA ILE A 85 14.86 -13.25 -7.43
C ILE A 85 13.40 -13.12 -7.89
N ALA A 86 12.68 -14.23 -7.86
CA ALA A 86 11.25 -14.27 -8.07
C ALA A 86 10.54 -14.29 -6.72
N VAL A 87 9.51 -13.48 -6.59
CA VAL A 87 8.75 -13.26 -5.36
C VAL A 87 7.28 -13.48 -5.64
N THR A 88 6.63 -14.33 -4.84
CA THR A 88 5.17 -14.48 -4.85
C THR A 88 4.65 -14.03 -3.50
N ALA A 89 3.79 -13.02 -3.47
CA ALA A 89 3.29 -12.46 -2.23
C ALA A 89 1.85 -11.92 -2.40
N PRO A 90 1.04 -11.95 -1.33
CA PRO A 90 -0.23 -11.23 -1.29
C PRO A 90 0.05 -9.73 -1.15
N VAL A 91 -0.59 -8.92 -1.97
CA VAL A 91 -0.50 -7.46 -1.93
C VAL A 91 -1.87 -6.83 -2.09
N GLU A 92 -2.05 -5.67 -1.50
CA GLU A 92 -3.17 -4.80 -1.82
C GLU A 92 -2.84 -4.02 -3.08
N VAL A 93 -3.48 -4.42 -4.19
CA VAL A 93 -3.26 -3.82 -5.49
C VAL A 93 -3.93 -2.44 -5.55
N GLY A 94 -3.14 -1.41 -5.81
CA GLY A 94 -3.61 -0.05 -5.89
C GLY A 94 -2.46 0.96 -6.07
N PRO A 95 -2.76 2.26 -6.08
CA PRO A 95 -1.77 3.32 -6.35
C PRO A 95 -0.57 3.29 -5.40
N THR A 96 -0.76 2.92 -4.13
CA THR A 96 0.32 2.80 -3.14
C THR A 96 1.30 1.69 -3.51
N PHE A 97 0.77 0.52 -3.91
CA PHE A 97 1.58 -0.60 -4.36
C PHE A 97 2.32 -0.26 -5.67
N TYR A 98 1.62 0.36 -6.61
CA TYR A 98 2.22 0.78 -7.88
C TYR A 98 3.34 1.82 -7.71
N GLY A 99 3.14 2.81 -6.82
CA GLY A 99 4.16 3.79 -6.50
C GLY A 99 5.39 3.16 -5.82
N TRP A 100 5.15 2.21 -4.90
CA TRP A 100 6.22 1.46 -4.27
C TRP A 100 7.01 0.61 -5.29
N LEU A 101 6.34 -0.05 -6.21
CA LEU A 101 7.02 -0.85 -7.23
C LEU A 101 7.79 0.04 -8.22
N PHE A 102 7.21 1.16 -8.62
CA PHE A 102 7.77 2.10 -9.59
C PHE A 102 9.11 2.70 -9.14
N GLN A 103 9.33 2.89 -7.83
CA GLN A 103 10.59 3.47 -7.32
C GLN A 103 11.84 2.68 -7.69
N PHE A 104 11.72 1.40 -8.00
CA PHE A 104 12.84 0.54 -8.37
C PHE A 104 13.16 0.55 -9.87
N GLY A 105 12.34 1.20 -10.68
CA GLY A 105 12.53 1.27 -12.13
C GLY A 105 12.68 -0.11 -12.75
N GLY A 106 13.72 -0.30 -13.58
CA GLY A 106 14.00 -1.58 -14.23
C GLY A 106 14.53 -2.70 -13.33
N GLN A 107 14.79 -2.42 -12.04
CA GLN A 107 15.25 -3.42 -11.07
C GLN A 107 14.11 -4.28 -10.50
N ALA A 108 12.88 -3.88 -10.75
CA ALA A 108 11.68 -4.59 -10.32
C ALA A 108 10.71 -4.76 -11.49
N GLU A 109 10.05 -5.91 -11.54
CA GLU A 109 9.11 -6.25 -12.61
C GLU A 109 7.88 -6.96 -12.02
N LEU A 110 6.69 -6.58 -12.45
CA LEU A 110 5.43 -7.24 -12.13
C LEU A 110 5.11 -8.25 -13.24
N LEU A 111 5.13 -9.55 -12.91
CA LEU A 111 4.95 -10.63 -13.86
C LEU A 111 3.49 -11.06 -13.99
N ALA A 112 2.82 -11.21 -12.86
CA ALA A 112 1.45 -11.72 -12.78
C ALA A 112 0.69 -11.16 -11.57
N PRO A 113 -0.64 -11.17 -11.61
CA PRO A 113 -1.51 -11.60 -12.71
C PRO A 113 -1.59 -10.56 -13.84
N ASP A 114 -1.98 -10.99 -15.02
CA ASP A 114 -1.99 -10.15 -16.23
C ASP A 114 -2.82 -8.87 -16.11
N HIS A 115 -3.96 -8.92 -15.41
CA HIS A 115 -4.78 -7.73 -15.24
C HIS A 115 -4.07 -6.68 -14.38
N VAL A 116 -3.39 -7.08 -13.30
CA VAL A 116 -2.62 -6.16 -12.44
C VAL A 116 -1.43 -5.57 -13.21
N ARG A 117 -0.76 -6.41 -14.02
CA ARG A 117 0.34 -5.96 -14.88
C ARG A 117 -0.13 -4.93 -15.91
N ARG A 118 -1.28 -5.16 -16.53
CA ARG A 118 -1.89 -4.18 -17.48
C ARG A 118 -2.26 -2.88 -16.80
N ASP A 119 -2.88 -2.96 -15.63
CA ASP A 119 -3.26 -1.77 -14.86
C ASP A 119 -2.03 -0.94 -14.45
N PHE A 120 -0.97 -1.61 -14.00
CA PHE A 120 0.30 -0.95 -13.69
C PHE A 120 0.92 -0.28 -14.91
N THR A 121 0.96 -0.98 -16.05
CA THR A 121 1.49 -0.46 -17.32
C THR A 121 0.70 0.78 -17.75
N GLU A 122 -0.63 0.73 -17.67
CA GLU A 122 -1.49 1.86 -18.01
C GLU A 122 -1.25 3.05 -17.07
N HIS A 123 -1.06 2.81 -15.78
CA HIS A 123 -0.73 3.84 -14.79
C HIS A 123 0.60 4.54 -15.14
N CYS A 124 1.63 3.77 -15.49
CA CYS A 124 2.92 4.30 -15.93
C CYS A 124 2.79 5.11 -17.23
N ARG A 125 2.00 4.62 -18.20
CA ARG A 125 1.77 5.30 -19.46
C ARG A 125 1.08 6.65 -19.27
N GLN A 126 0.05 6.70 -18.46
CA GLN A 126 -0.66 7.96 -18.14
C GLN A 126 0.27 8.99 -17.50
N ALA A 127 1.17 8.56 -16.60
CA ALA A 127 2.17 9.45 -16.04
C ALA A 127 3.13 9.97 -17.13
N LEU A 128 3.64 9.09 -17.98
CA LEU A 128 4.57 9.45 -19.05
C LEU A 128 3.93 10.42 -20.08
N ASP A 129 2.67 10.19 -20.43
CA ASP A 129 1.95 11.03 -21.40
C ASP A 129 1.80 12.48 -20.91
N ARG A 130 1.71 12.69 -19.58
CA ARG A 130 1.70 14.05 -19.00
C ARG A 130 3.01 14.80 -19.22
N TYR A 131 4.14 14.12 -19.09
CA TYR A 131 5.45 14.74 -19.30
C TYR A 131 5.84 14.91 -20.76
N ARG A 132 5.32 14.04 -21.66
CA ARG A 132 5.54 14.19 -23.12
C ARG A 132 4.76 15.35 -23.74
N GLY A 133 3.64 15.78 -23.10
CA GLY A 133 2.85 16.91 -23.59
C GLY A 133 3.54 18.26 -23.43
N ASP A 134 4.55 18.37 -22.56
CA ASP A 134 5.28 19.62 -22.30
C ASP A 134 6.52 19.81 -23.19
N ASP A 135 6.93 18.77 -23.95
CA ASP A 135 8.07 18.81 -24.88
C ASP A 135 7.71 19.32 -26.28
N ALA A 136 6.53 19.94 -26.48
CA ALA A 136 6.27 20.66 -27.70
C ALA A 136 7.18 21.91 -27.74
N PRO A 137 8.07 22.07 -28.76
CA PRO A 137 8.97 23.21 -28.80
C PRO A 137 8.13 24.48 -28.90
N ASN A 138 8.30 25.32 -27.88
CA ASN A 138 7.75 26.66 -27.87
C ASN A 138 8.44 27.43 -29.00
N SER A 139 7.72 27.60 -30.10
CA SER A 139 8.17 28.38 -31.29
C SER A 139 7.98 29.86 -31.01
#